data_654c066fbe7a1a11afc252c03f070c51
#
_entry.id   654c066fbe7a1a11afc252c03f070c51
#
_cell.length_a   1.000
_cell.length_b   1.000
_cell.length_c   1.000
_cell.angle_alpha   90.00
_cell.angle_beta   90.00
_cell.angle_gamma   90.00
#
_symmetry.space_group_name_H-M   'P 1'
#
loop_
_entity.id
_entity.type
_entity.pdbx_description
1 polymer ?
#
loop_
_entity_poly.entity_id
_entity_poly.type
_entity_poly.pdbx_seq_one_letter_code
_entity_poly.pdbx_strand_id
1 'polypeptide(L)'
;MTLIYCFDLDGTLVTEHSTKGADSDYKRAKPIPNAVKRVRELWKEGNEIIIMTARGKRSGIDSTEFTKQQLKEFDIPYDSLIMNVKPHADVFVDDKAWNARDWRSSTKVPNWLKKT
;
A
#
# COMPACT_ATOMS: atom_id res chain seq x y z
N MET A 1 -5.17 -8.07 -20.32
CA MET A 1 -6.20 -7.42 -19.53
C MET A 1 -5.59 -6.78 -18.30
N THR A 2 -5.99 -5.56 -17.99
CA THR A 2 -5.47 -4.81 -16.85
C THR A 2 -6.46 -4.81 -15.69
N LEU A 3 -5.92 -4.78 -14.50
CA LEU A 3 -6.68 -4.71 -13.28
C LEU A 3 -6.34 -3.41 -12.54
N ILE A 4 -7.19 -3.04 -11.61
CA ILE A 4 -6.96 -1.90 -10.72
C ILE A 4 -6.63 -2.48 -9.35
N TYR A 5 -5.40 -2.22 -8.87
CA TYR A 5 -4.96 -2.63 -7.54
C TYR A 5 -4.95 -1.42 -6.63
N CYS A 6 -5.51 -1.56 -5.45
CA CYS A 6 -5.45 -0.53 -4.41
C CYS A 6 -4.65 -1.09 -3.24
N PHE A 7 -3.48 -0.50 -2.99
CA PHE A 7 -2.57 -0.94 -1.95
C PHE A 7 -2.61 -0.01 -0.75
N ASP A 8 -2.62 -0.62 0.43
CA ASP A 8 -2.22 0.08 1.64
C ASP A 8 -0.69 0.26 1.60
N LEU A 9 -0.18 1.21 2.35
CA LEU A 9 1.25 1.52 2.33
C LEU A 9 1.98 0.90 3.51
N ASP A 10 1.76 1.44 4.71
CA ASP A 10 2.46 0.96 5.92
C ASP A 10 1.97 -0.44 6.31
N GLY A 11 2.90 -1.38 6.44
CA GLY A 11 2.58 -2.78 6.71
C GLY A 11 2.28 -3.61 5.47
N THR A 12 2.25 -2.99 4.29
CA THR A 12 1.95 -3.67 3.02
C THR A 12 3.10 -3.55 2.04
N LEU A 13 3.47 -2.34 1.66
CA LEU A 13 4.57 -2.07 0.73
C LEU A 13 5.84 -1.66 1.47
N VAL A 14 5.68 -1.00 2.60
CA VAL A 14 6.77 -0.60 3.48
C VAL A 14 6.50 -1.10 4.89
N THR A 15 7.53 -1.17 5.70
CA THR A 15 7.40 -1.62 7.09
C THR A 15 6.61 -0.60 7.91
N GLU A 16 5.89 -1.09 8.89
CA GLU A 16 5.13 -0.24 9.80
C GLU A 16 5.86 -0.05 11.13
N HIS A 17 5.86 1.18 11.63
CA HIS A 17 6.47 1.55 12.89
C HIS A 17 5.48 2.35 13.71
N SER A 18 4.44 1.67 14.20
CA SER A 18 3.37 2.29 14.96
C SER A 18 3.86 2.83 16.30
N THR A 19 3.39 4.03 16.64
CA THR A 19 3.61 4.63 17.94
C THR A 19 2.26 4.64 18.67
N LYS A 20 2.25 4.24 19.93
CA LYS A 20 1.03 4.15 20.70
C LYS A 20 0.33 5.52 20.78
N GLY A 21 -0.92 5.54 20.33
CA GLY A 21 -1.75 6.76 20.40
C GLY A 21 -1.44 7.83 19.38
N ALA A 22 -0.53 7.55 18.42
CA ALA A 22 -0.14 8.51 17.39
C ALA A 22 0.00 7.82 16.04
N ASP A 23 0.27 8.60 14.98
CA ASP A 23 0.65 8.05 13.70
C ASP A 23 1.96 7.28 13.82
N SER A 24 2.16 6.33 12.91
CA SER A 24 3.43 5.60 12.83
C SER A 24 4.59 6.56 12.59
N ASP A 25 5.79 6.14 13.01
CA ASP A 25 7.01 6.87 12.68
C ASP A 25 7.40 6.57 11.23
N TYR A 26 6.88 7.35 10.30
CA TYR A 26 7.04 7.13 8.88
C TYR A 26 8.49 7.24 8.40
N LYS A 27 9.33 7.97 9.13
CA LYS A 27 10.74 8.10 8.79
C LYS A 27 11.51 6.79 8.92
N ARG A 28 11.01 5.88 9.76
CA ARG A 28 11.62 4.57 9.99
C ARG A 28 11.16 3.52 9.00
N ALA A 29 10.16 3.82 8.20
CA ALA A 29 9.63 2.87 7.23
C ALA A 29 10.71 2.50 6.21
N LYS A 30 10.79 1.21 5.91
CA LYS A 30 11.70 0.65 4.91
C LYS A 30 10.89 -0.10 3.86
N PRO A 31 11.36 -0.13 2.61
CA PRO A 31 10.65 -0.90 1.60
C PRO A 31 10.67 -2.39 1.94
N ILE A 32 9.56 -3.07 1.71
CA ILE A 32 9.50 -4.53 1.82
C ILE A 32 9.89 -5.08 0.45
N PRO A 33 11.06 -5.74 0.30
CA PRO A 33 11.61 -6.03 -1.04
C PRO A 33 10.67 -6.79 -1.96
N ASN A 34 10.03 -7.85 -1.46
CA ASN A 34 9.13 -8.65 -2.29
C ASN A 34 7.88 -7.85 -2.72
N ALA A 35 7.38 -6.98 -1.84
CA ALA A 35 6.22 -6.15 -2.15
C ALA A 35 6.56 -5.12 -3.23
N VAL A 36 7.69 -4.43 -3.08
CA VAL A 36 8.13 -3.42 -4.05
C VAL A 36 8.39 -4.03 -5.40
N LYS A 37 9.07 -5.17 -5.44
CA LYS A 37 9.33 -5.89 -6.69
C LYS A 37 8.02 -6.24 -7.39
N ARG A 38 7.05 -6.74 -6.63
CA ARG A 38 5.78 -7.20 -7.18
C ARG A 38 4.92 -6.05 -7.70
N VAL A 39 4.88 -4.94 -6.98
CA VAL A 39 4.18 -3.74 -7.43
C VAL A 39 4.78 -3.23 -8.75
N ARG A 40 6.10 -3.21 -8.85
CA ARG A 40 6.75 -2.79 -10.10
C ARG A 40 6.41 -3.70 -11.26
N GLU A 41 6.37 -5.01 -11.04
CA GLU A 41 5.98 -5.97 -12.07
C GLU A 41 4.54 -5.74 -12.52
N LEU A 42 3.62 -5.56 -11.58
CA LEU A 42 2.21 -5.29 -11.87
C LEU A 42 2.05 -4.00 -12.68
N TRP A 43 2.78 -2.97 -12.30
CA TRP A 43 2.73 -1.69 -12.99
C TRP A 43 3.26 -1.80 -14.42
N LYS A 44 4.36 -2.52 -14.61
CA LYS A 44 4.93 -2.76 -15.94
C LYS A 44 4.00 -3.57 -16.84
N GLU A 45 3.21 -4.45 -16.26
CA GLU A 45 2.22 -5.24 -16.98
C GLU A 45 0.99 -4.43 -17.39
N GLY A 46 0.92 -3.16 -17.02
CA GLY A 46 -0.15 -2.26 -17.42
C GLY A 46 -1.29 -2.15 -16.44
N ASN A 47 -1.16 -2.72 -15.24
CA ASN A 47 -2.18 -2.57 -14.21
C ASN A 47 -2.15 -1.18 -13.62
N GLU A 48 -3.32 -0.67 -13.23
CA GLU A 48 -3.43 0.60 -12.52
C GLU A 48 -3.10 0.38 -11.05
N ILE A 49 -2.26 1.24 -10.50
CA ILE A 49 -1.81 1.15 -9.10
C ILE A 49 -2.30 2.36 -8.33
N ILE A 50 -3.15 2.11 -7.34
CA ILE A 50 -3.62 3.12 -6.40
C ILE A 50 -2.99 2.82 -5.05
N ILE A 51 -2.42 3.83 -4.41
CA ILE A 51 -1.94 3.72 -3.03
C ILE A 51 -2.87 4.53 -2.15
N MET A 52 -3.47 3.89 -1.16
CA MET A 52 -4.38 4.52 -0.22
C MET A 52 -3.81 4.36 1.19
N THR A 53 -3.61 5.46 1.89
CA THR A 53 -2.96 5.43 3.20
C THR A 53 -3.71 6.27 4.22
N ALA A 54 -3.58 5.85 5.49
CA ALA A 54 -4.11 6.61 6.62
C ALA A 54 -3.12 7.62 7.18
N ARG A 55 -1.95 7.78 6.54
CA ARG A 55 -0.93 8.72 7.02
C ARG A 55 -1.53 10.11 7.18
N GLY A 56 -1.30 10.72 8.33
CA GLY A 56 -1.83 12.04 8.68
C GLY A 56 -3.23 11.99 9.27
N LYS A 57 -3.92 10.85 9.23
CA LYS A 57 -5.30 10.73 9.69
C LYS A 57 -5.45 11.01 11.19
N ARG A 58 -4.54 10.49 11.99
CA ARG A 58 -4.60 10.61 13.45
C ARG A 58 -3.95 11.88 13.97
N SER A 59 -2.81 12.26 13.40
CA SER A 59 -2.07 13.45 13.82
C SER A 59 -2.66 14.74 13.26
N GLY A 60 -3.36 14.66 12.13
CA GLY A 60 -3.80 15.85 11.40
C GLY A 60 -2.69 16.54 10.64
N ILE A 61 -1.48 15.99 10.65
CA ILE A 61 -0.33 16.57 9.94
C ILE A 61 -0.34 16.07 8.50
N ASP A 62 -0.20 17.00 7.56
CA ASP A 62 -0.13 16.64 6.14
C ASP A 62 1.22 15.99 5.82
N SER A 63 1.19 14.71 5.51
CA SER A 63 2.38 13.93 5.18
C SER A 63 2.50 13.66 3.68
N THR A 64 1.77 14.39 2.84
CA THR A 64 1.71 14.13 1.40
C THR A 64 3.06 14.23 0.73
N GLU A 65 3.77 15.35 0.88
CA GLU A 65 5.06 15.53 0.22
C GLU A 65 6.12 14.57 0.74
N PHE A 66 6.13 14.31 2.05
CA PHE A 66 7.03 13.33 2.63
C PHE A 66 6.79 11.94 2.05
N THR A 67 5.52 11.54 1.92
CA THR A 67 5.15 10.24 1.38
C THR A 67 5.54 10.11 -0.09
N LYS A 68 5.29 11.14 -0.89
CA LYS A 68 5.70 11.16 -2.30
C LYS A 68 7.20 11.00 -2.45
N GLN A 69 7.98 11.70 -1.62
CA GLN A 69 9.43 11.61 -1.65
C GLN A 69 9.90 10.21 -1.28
N GLN A 70 9.29 9.61 -0.27
CA GLN A 70 9.62 8.26 0.16
C GLN A 70 9.29 7.21 -0.92
N LEU A 71 8.14 7.33 -1.56
CA LEU A 71 7.77 6.43 -2.67
C LEU A 71 8.76 6.54 -3.83
N LYS A 72 9.24 7.73 -4.11
CA LYS A 72 10.24 7.96 -5.14
C LYS A 72 11.57 7.30 -4.75
N GLU A 73 12.00 7.49 -3.52
CA GLU A 73 13.26 6.91 -3.02
C GLU A 73 13.22 5.37 -3.05
N PHE A 74 12.06 4.80 -2.73
CA PHE A 74 11.89 3.35 -2.71
C PHE A 74 11.56 2.75 -4.07
N ASP A 75 11.44 3.61 -5.09
CA ASP A 75 11.12 3.19 -6.46
C ASP A 75 9.81 2.40 -6.54
N ILE A 76 8.79 2.92 -5.86
CA ILE A 76 7.44 2.37 -5.87
C ILE A 76 6.59 3.17 -6.86
N PRO A 77 6.21 2.57 -8.00
CA PRO A 77 5.38 3.26 -8.98
C PRO A 77 3.91 3.27 -8.55
N TYR A 78 3.19 4.30 -8.94
CA TYR A 78 1.74 4.40 -8.71
C TYR A 78 1.13 5.39 -9.69
N ASP A 79 -0.16 5.22 -9.94
CA ASP A 79 -0.93 6.15 -10.77
C ASP A 79 -1.66 7.17 -9.92
N SER A 80 -2.11 6.76 -8.73
CA SER A 80 -2.82 7.65 -7.79
C SER A 80 -2.37 7.41 -6.37
N LEU A 81 -2.24 8.49 -5.61
CA LEU A 81 -1.93 8.44 -4.18
C LEU A 81 -3.06 9.14 -3.43
N ILE A 82 -3.75 8.39 -2.58
CA ILE A 82 -4.86 8.91 -1.78
C ILE A 82 -4.43 8.96 -0.32
N MET A 83 -4.28 10.19 0.18
CA MET A 83 -3.78 10.44 1.52
C MET A 83 -4.93 10.67 2.50
N ASN A 84 -4.69 10.26 3.75
CA ASN A 84 -5.54 10.64 4.89
C ASN A 84 -7.01 10.21 4.75
N VAL A 85 -7.27 9.13 4.02
CA VAL A 85 -8.64 8.67 3.75
C VAL A 85 -8.92 7.33 4.39
N LYS A 86 -7.95 6.43 4.43
CA LYS A 86 -8.16 5.09 4.98
C LYS A 86 -8.46 5.18 6.47
N PRO A 87 -9.61 4.63 6.95
CA PRO A 87 -9.93 4.65 8.37
C PRO A 87 -8.91 3.86 9.19
N HIS A 88 -8.72 4.29 10.45
CA HIS A 88 -7.98 3.49 11.40
C HIS A 88 -8.95 2.45 11.97
N ALA A 89 -8.74 1.18 11.65
CA ALA A 89 -9.59 0.09 12.09
C ALA A 89 -8.71 -1.14 12.43
N ASP A 90 -9.21 -1.97 13.31
CA ASP A 90 -8.52 -3.21 13.66
C ASP A 90 -8.73 -4.29 12.60
N VAL A 91 -9.90 -4.30 11.96
CA VAL A 91 -10.27 -5.32 10.98
C VAL A 91 -10.96 -4.67 9.78
N PHE A 92 -10.51 -5.04 8.59
CA PHE A 92 -11.19 -4.69 7.34
C PHE A 92 -11.83 -5.95 6.76
N VAL A 93 -13.13 -5.91 6.58
CA VAL A 93 -13.89 -7.00 5.95
C VAL A 93 -14.34 -6.51 4.58
N ASP A 94 -13.90 -7.19 3.53
CA ASP A 94 -14.11 -6.75 2.16
C ASP A 94 -14.04 -7.99 1.25
N ASP A 95 -14.92 -8.07 0.27
CA ASP A 95 -14.99 -9.19 -0.66
C ASP A 95 -13.86 -9.17 -1.71
N LYS A 96 -13.17 -8.07 -1.84
CA LYS A 96 -12.08 -7.90 -2.83
C LYS A 96 -10.72 -7.76 -2.18
N ALA A 97 -10.63 -7.93 -0.88
CA ALA A 97 -9.38 -7.73 -0.16
C ALA A 97 -8.48 -8.97 -0.25
N TRP A 98 -7.23 -8.72 -0.53
CA TRP A 98 -6.17 -9.72 -0.52
C TRP A 98 -5.23 -9.36 0.62
N ASN A 99 -5.10 -10.24 1.61
CA ASN A 99 -4.23 -9.96 2.75
C ASN A 99 -2.79 -9.74 2.27
N ALA A 100 -2.15 -8.70 2.79
CA ALA A 100 -0.83 -8.29 2.35
C ALA A 100 0.22 -9.39 2.44
N ARG A 101 0.21 -10.16 3.52
CA ARG A 101 1.17 -11.26 3.71
C ARG A 101 0.98 -12.35 2.67
N ASP A 102 -0.26 -12.71 2.40
CA ASP A 102 -0.58 -13.71 1.39
C ASP A 102 -0.24 -13.21 -0.01
N TRP A 103 -0.54 -11.95 -0.28
CA TRP A 103 -0.21 -11.33 -1.56
C TRP A 103 1.30 -11.32 -1.81
N ARG A 104 2.09 -10.94 -0.80
CA ARG A 104 3.55 -10.88 -0.95
C ARG A 104 4.19 -12.25 -1.18
N SER A 105 3.62 -13.29 -0.61
CA SER A 105 4.20 -14.65 -0.66
C SER A 105 3.60 -15.54 -1.73
N SER A 106 2.44 -15.18 -2.29
CA SER A 106 1.73 -16.04 -3.25
C SER A 106 2.08 -15.67 -4.69
N THR A 107 2.24 -16.68 -5.53
CA THR A 107 2.37 -16.50 -6.97
C THR A 107 1.05 -16.79 -7.69
N LYS A 108 0.04 -17.27 -6.95
CA LYS A 108 -1.25 -17.64 -7.52
C LYS A 108 -2.26 -16.54 -7.31
N VAL A 109 -3.06 -16.29 -8.34
CA VAL A 109 -4.18 -15.37 -8.27
C VAL A 109 -5.30 -16.03 -7.44
N PRO A 110 -5.93 -15.31 -6.49
CA PRO A 110 -7.03 -15.88 -5.71
C PRO A 110 -8.19 -16.29 -6.59
N ASN A 111 -8.92 -17.33 -6.17
CA ASN A 111 -10.06 -17.84 -6.94
C ASN A 111 -11.16 -16.80 -7.13
N TRP A 112 -11.33 -15.87 -6.19
CA TRP A 112 -12.34 -14.83 -6.28
C TRP A 112 -11.97 -13.71 -7.26
N LEU A 113 -10.71 -13.61 -7.68
CA LEU A 113 -10.26 -12.60 -8.63
C LEU A 113 -10.38 -13.18 -10.04
N LYS A 114 -11.47 -12.88 -10.69
CA LYS A 114 -11.71 -13.35 -12.07
C LYS A 114 -11.17 -12.35 -13.06
N LYS A 115 -10.26 -12.81 -13.89
CA LYS A 115 -9.79 -12.07 -15.05
C LYS A 115 -10.74 -12.36 -16.20
N THR A 116 -11.56 -11.42 -16.49
CA THR A 116 -12.48 -11.56 -17.65
C THR A 116 -11.94 -10.84 -18.86
#